data_2357e103eded37ff00c5de1cdca9ebed
#
_entry.id   2357e103eded37ff00c5de1cdca9ebed
#
_cell.length_a   1.000
_cell.length_b   1.000
_cell.length_c   1.000
_cell.angle_alpha   90.00
_cell.angle_beta   90.00
_cell.angle_gamma   90.00
#
_symmetry.space_group_name_H-M   'P 1'
#
loop_
_entity.id
_entity.type
_entity.pdbx_description
1 polymer ?
#
loop_
_entity_poly.entity_id
_entity_poly.type
_entity_poly.pdbx_seq_one_letter_code
_entity_poly.pdbx_strand_id
1 'polypeptide(L)'
;MTVLAWMDDWQMSARLAKLSTTYSYQLIFCENLKELSEPDAQNLMIIDLRNMQKEDLERIQHIGNDSSIFIIGYAQLINGKQMKYFKAYGCDMVLRRNKLLKNLESILKKINNAS
;
A
#
# COMPACT_ATOMS: atom_id res chain seq x y z
N MET A 1 -1.70 0.65 14.60
CA MET A 1 -1.28 0.51 13.19
C MET A 1 -1.56 1.78 12.42
N THR A 2 -0.68 2.14 11.53
CA THR A 2 -0.87 3.28 10.62
C THR A 2 -0.95 2.75 9.19
N VAL A 3 -1.93 3.22 8.44
CA VAL A 3 -2.07 2.92 7.01
C VAL A 3 -1.68 4.16 6.22
N LEU A 4 -0.67 4.01 5.38
CA LEU A 4 -0.18 5.06 4.49
C LEU A 4 -0.75 4.81 3.10
N ALA A 5 -1.53 5.75 2.58
CA ALA A 5 -2.18 5.60 1.28
C ALA A 5 -1.58 6.58 0.28
N TRP A 6 -0.90 6.05 -0.73
CA TRP A 6 -0.38 6.84 -1.84
C TRP A 6 -1.14 6.50 -3.10
N MET A 7 -2.15 7.29 -3.38
CA MET A 7 -3.08 7.00 -4.46
C MET A 7 -3.88 8.25 -4.85
N ASP A 8 -4.31 8.25 -6.10
CA ASP A 8 -5.28 9.21 -6.62
C ASP A 8 -6.54 8.43 -7.01
N ASP A 9 -7.16 7.79 -6.02
CA ASP A 9 -8.26 6.85 -6.19
C ASP A 9 -9.26 7.10 -5.07
N TRP A 10 -10.25 7.94 -5.36
CA TRP A 10 -11.19 8.38 -4.33
C TRP A 10 -12.06 7.24 -3.78
N GLN A 11 -12.40 6.23 -4.60
CA GLN A 11 -13.19 5.09 -4.14
C GLN A 11 -12.38 4.25 -3.14
N MET A 12 -11.13 3.94 -3.47
CA MET A 12 -10.23 3.22 -2.57
C MET A 12 -9.98 4.03 -1.29
N SER A 13 -9.77 5.32 -1.42
CA SER A 13 -9.55 6.23 -0.30
C SER A 13 -10.76 6.28 0.64
N ALA A 14 -11.96 6.36 0.07
CA ALA A 14 -13.20 6.36 0.85
C ALA A 14 -13.40 5.05 1.61
N ARG A 15 -13.08 3.94 0.97
CA ARG A 15 -13.16 2.61 1.60
C ARG A 15 -12.19 2.49 2.76
N LEU A 16 -10.96 2.93 2.57
CA LEU A 16 -9.94 2.94 3.62
C LEU A 16 -10.34 3.81 4.80
N ALA A 17 -10.90 4.99 4.52
CA ALA A 17 -11.36 5.89 5.57
C ALA A 17 -12.50 5.27 6.39
N LYS A 18 -13.43 4.60 5.73
CA LYS A 18 -14.53 3.91 6.42
C LYS A 18 -14.02 2.79 7.31
N LEU A 19 -13.08 1.98 6.81
CA LEU A 19 -12.52 0.86 7.56
C LEU A 19 -11.62 1.33 8.71
N SER A 20 -11.04 2.54 8.61
CA SER A 20 -10.21 3.07 9.69
C SER A 20 -10.97 3.23 11.00
N THR A 21 -12.25 3.56 10.91
CA THR A 21 -13.12 3.65 12.08
C THR A 21 -13.38 2.27 12.68
N THR A 22 -13.67 1.28 11.81
CA THR A 22 -13.97 -0.08 12.25
C THR A 22 -12.77 -0.76 12.92
N TYR A 23 -11.58 -0.59 12.37
CA TYR A 23 -10.38 -1.29 12.83
C TYR A 23 -9.41 -0.41 13.61
N SER A 24 -9.79 0.83 13.86
CA SER A 24 -9.05 1.76 14.74
C SER A 24 -7.60 1.99 14.32
N TYR A 25 -7.35 2.11 13.01
CA TYR A 25 -6.03 2.49 12.53
C TYR A 25 -5.98 3.97 12.14
N GLN A 26 -4.81 4.55 12.18
CA GLN A 26 -4.58 5.91 11.69
C GLN A 26 -4.37 5.84 10.17
N LEU A 27 -5.10 6.67 9.42
CA LEU A 27 -4.97 6.73 7.97
C LEU A 27 -4.29 8.04 7.58
N ILE A 28 -3.20 7.94 6.83
CA ILE A 28 -2.45 9.08 6.34
C ILE A 28 -2.38 9.00 4.82
N PHE A 29 -2.86 10.03 4.14
CA PHE A 29 -2.75 10.14 2.69
C PHE A 29 -1.46 10.85 2.32
N CYS A 30 -0.74 10.29 1.36
CA CYS A 30 0.51 10.85 0.86
C CYS A 30 0.31 11.27 -0.60
N GLU A 31 0.74 12.48 -0.95
CA GLU A 31 0.67 12.93 -2.34
C GLU A 31 1.79 12.31 -3.17
N ASN A 32 2.92 12.03 -2.53
CA ASN A 32 4.04 11.33 -3.16
C ASN A 32 4.89 10.66 -2.09
N LEU A 33 5.76 9.75 -2.51
CA LEU A 33 6.60 9.00 -1.59
C LEU A 33 7.71 9.84 -0.94
N LYS A 34 8.03 11.00 -1.49
CA LYS A 34 9.02 11.90 -0.91
C LYS A 34 8.56 12.51 0.40
N GLU A 35 7.25 12.57 0.62
CA GLU A 35 6.67 13.12 1.84
C GLU A 35 6.73 12.15 3.01
N LEU A 36 7.07 10.88 2.74
CA LEU A 36 7.15 9.88 3.78
C LEU A 36 8.46 10.02 4.54
N SER A 37 8.38 10.48 5.77
CA SER A 37 9.42 10.23 6.75
C SER A 37 9.36 8.75 7.12
N GLU A 38 10.44 8.18 7.63
CA GLU A 38 10.46 6.78 8.00
C GLU A 38 9.28 6.47 8.93
N PRO A 39 8.39 5.56 8.54
CA PRO A 39 7.25 5.23 9.38
C PRO A 39 7.69 4.43 10.60
N ASP A 40 6.98 4.57 11.69
CA ASP A 40 7.15 3.72 12.85
C ASP A 40 6.85 2.26 12.49
N ALA A 41 7.36 1.34 13.30
CA ALA A 41 7.17 -0.09 13.09
C ALA A 41 5.70 -0.49 12.96
N GLN A 42 5.43 -1.52 12.17
CA GLN A 42 4.11 -2.12 11.96
C GLN A 42 3.12 -1.24 11.20
N ASN A 43 3.58 -0.68 10.10
CA ASN A 43 2.73 0.11 9.22
C ASN A 43 2.41 -0.65 7.94
N LEU A 44 1.28 -0.30 7.35
CA LEU A 44 0.85 -0.78 6.05
C LEU A 44 0.91 0.38 5.06
N MET A 45 1.47 0.15 3.89
CA MET A 45 1.45 1.12 2.80
C MET A 45 0.65 0.53 1.64
N ILE A 46 -0.29 1.31 1.10
CA ILE A 46 -1.06 0.93 -0.07
C ILE A 46 -0.77 1.93 -1.18
N ILE A 47 -0.29 1.43 -2.31
CA ILE A 47 0.20 2.26 -3.41
C ILE A 47 -0.55 1.94 -4.70
N ASP A 48 -1.06 2.99 -5.35
CA ASP A 48 -1.54 2.90 -6.72
C ASP A 48 -0.33 2.89 -7.65
N LEU A 49 -0.12 1.77 -8.34
CA LEU A 49 1.04 1.57 -9.20
C LEU A 49 0.90 2.25 -10.57
N ARG A 50 -0.25 2.86 -10.84
CA ARG A 50 -0.46 3.61 -12.07
C ARG A 50 0.46 4.83 -12.10
N ASN A 51 1.12 5.05 -13.23
CA ASN A 51 2.01 6.20 -13.43
C ASN A 51 3.27 6.23 -12.54
N MET A 52 3.75 5.06 -12.12
CA MET A 52 5.00 4.96 -11.36
C MET A 52 6.19 5.42 -12.20
N GLN A 53 7.00 6.30 -11.61
CA GLN A 53 8.26 6.73 -12.17
C GLN A 53 9.40 5.91 -11.56
N LYS A 54 10.56 5.91 -12.20
CA LYS A 54 11.74 5.19 -11.70
C LYS A 54 12.13 5.63 -10.29
N GLU A 55 12.04 6.93 -10.02
CA GLU A 55 12.33 7.49 -8.69
C GLU A 55 11.40 6.93 -7.62
N ASP A 56 10.14 6.73 -7.97
CA ASP A 56 9.15 6.18 -7.05
C ASP A 56 9.47 4.72 -6.71
N LEU A 57 9.89 3.94 -7.70
CA LEU A 57 10.29 2.55 -7.51
C LEU A 57 11.52 2.44 -6.61
N GLU A 58 12.50 3.30 -6.81
CA GLU A 58 13.69 3.35 -5.96
C GLU A 58 13.32 3.70 -4.51
N ARG A 59 12.36 4.59 -4.33
CA ARG A 59 11.88 4.98 -3.02
C ARG A 59 11.16 3.81 -2.32
N ILE A 60 10.34 3.07 -3.06
CA ILE A 60 9.68 1.85 -2.54
C ILE A 60 10.73 0.85 -2.07
N GLN A 61 11.77 0.63 -2.87
CA GLN A 61 12.84 -0.28 -2.53
C GLN A 61 13.57 0.14 -1.24
N HIS A 62 13.86 1.42 -1.11
CA HIS A 62 14.49 1.96 0.09
C HIS A 62 13.64 1.75 1.34
N ILE A 63 12.36 2.08 1.25
CA ILE A 63 11.41 1.92 2.37
C ILE A 63 11.29 0.44 2.75
N GLY A 64 11.16 -0.44 1.76
CA GLY A 64 11.01 -1.87 1.99
C GLY A 64 12.23 -2.52 2.65
N ASN A 65 13.42 -1.99 2.38
CA ASN A 65 14.66 -2.53 2.96
C ASN A 65 14.89 -2.08 4.40
N ASP A 66 14.46 -0.87 4.73
CA ASP A 66 14.85 -0.22 5.99
C ASP A 66 13.76 -0.20 7.06
N SER A 67 12.57 -0.70 6.75
CA SER A 67 11.46 -0.61 7.70
C SER A 67 10.65 -1.90 7.76
N SER A 68 9.90 -2.06 8.83
CA SER A 68 8.98 -3.17 9.02
C SER A 68 7.60 -2.90 8.44
N ILE A 69 7.57 -2.12 7.37
CA ILE A 69 6.33 -1.76 6.69
C ILE A 69 5.93 -2.85 5.70
N PHE A 70 4.64 -3.19 5.66
CA PHE A 70 4.09 -4.10 4.65
C PHE A 70 3.56 -3.27 3.49
N ILE A 71 4.05 -3.53 2.28
CA ILE A 71 3.73 -2.73 1.10
C ILE A 71 2.83 -3.49 0.15
N ILE A 72 1.65 -2.95 -0.12
CA ILE A 72 0.70 -3.47 -1.09
C ILE A 72 0.64 -2.52 -2.28
N GLY A 73 0.97 -3.01 -3.47
CA GLY A 73 0.79 -2.27 -4.71
C GLY A 73 -0.43 -2.80 -5.46
N TYR A 74 -1.16 -1.92 -6.14
CA TYR A 74 -2.28 -2.34 -6.96
C TYR A 74 -2.36 -1.52 -8.26
N ALA A 75 -2.99 -2.13 -9.26
CA ALA A 75 -3.30 -1.46 -10.52
C ALA A 75 -4.58 -2.08 -11.09
N GLN A 76 -5.30 -1.30 -11.89
CA GLN A 76 -6.54 -1.76 -12.50
C GLN A 76 -6.31 -2.98 -13.40
N LEU A 77 -5.29 -2.91 -14.25
CA LEU A 77 -4.88 -3.99 -15.12
C LEU A 77 -3.40 -4.28 -14.87
N ILE A 78 -3.10 -5.50 -14.44
CA ILE A 78 -1.72 -5.90 -14.19
C ILE A 78 -1.59 -7.41 -14.43
N ASN A 79 -0.55 -7.81 -15.15
CA ASN A 79 -0.28 -9.21 -15.44
C ASN A 79 0.76 -9.80 -14.48
N GLY A 80 0.99 -11.12 -14.56
CA GLY A 80 1.92 -11.80 -13.66
C GLY A 80 3.36 -11.29 -13.76
N LYS A 81 3.80 -10.92 -14.96
CA LYS A 81 5.15 -10.39 -15.17
C LYS A 81 5.32 -9.03 -14.49
N GLN A 82 4.33 -8.17 -14.61
CA GLN A 82 4.33 -6.87 -13.95
C GLN A 82 4.25 -7.01 -12.42
N MET A 83 3.47 -7.97 -11.93
CA MET A 83 3.40 -8.26 -10.50
C MET A 83 4.77 -8.65 -9.95
N LYS A 84 5.50 -9.52 -10.65
CA LYS A 84 6.84 -9.93 -10.25
C LYS A 84 7.81 -8.75 -10.26
N TYR A 85 7.67 -7.86 -11.25
CA TYR A 85 8.49 -6.67 -11.38
C TYR A 85 8.34 -5.76 -10.14
N PHE A 86 7.11 -5.47 -9.74
CA PHE A 86 6.87 -4.62 -8.59
C PHE A 86 7.26 -5.29 -7.27
N LYS A 87 7.08 -6.61 -7.16
CA LYS A 87 7.55 -7.36 -5.99
C LYS A 87 9.07 -7.30 -5.86
N ALA A 88 9.79 -7.32 -6.98
CA ALA A 88 11.24 -7.22 -6.98
C ALA A 88 11.71 -5.85 -6.46
N TYR A 89 10.90 -4.82 -6.61
CA TYR A 89 11.21 -3.49 -6.08
C TYR A 89 10.84 -3.31 -4.61
N GLY A 90 10.15 -4.26 -4.01
CA GLY A 90 9.88 -4.23 -2.58
C GLY A 90 8.42 -4.30 -2.16
N CYS A 91 7.48 -4.41 -3.11
CA CYS A 91 6.09 -4.66 -2.77
C CYS A 91 5.95 -6.07 -2.21
N ASP A 92 5.38 -6.20 -1.04
CA ASP A 92 5.13 -7.50 -0.41
C ASP A 92 3.96 -8.21 -1.08
N MET A 93 3.01 -7.45 -1.59
CA MET A 93 1.83 -7.97 -2.26
C MET A 93 1.48 -7.04 -3.43
N VAL A 94 1.14 -7.62 -4.57
CA VAL A 94 0.67 -6.88 -5.75
C VAL A 94 -0.62 -7.50 -6.24
N LEU A 95 -1.67 -6.68 -6.34
CA LEU A 95 -3.00 -7.15 -6.69
C LEU A 95 -3.64 -6.27 -7.77
N ARG A 96 -4.59 -6.84 -8.50
CA ARG A 96 -5.51 -6.04 -9.31
C ARG A 96 -6.42 -5.24 -8.39
N ARG A 97 -6.80 -4.06 -8.83
CA ARG A 97 -7.63 -3.13 -8.05
C ARG A 97 -8.91 -3.78 -7.53
N ASN A 98 -9.63 -4.49 -8.40
CA ASN A 98 -10.89 -5.15 -8.01
C ASN A 98 -10.68 -6.19 -6.91
N LYS A 99 -9.60 -6.95 -7.00
CA LYS A 99 -9.27 -7.96 -6.01
C LYS A 99 -8.89 -7.32 -4.68
N LEU A 100 -8.15 -6.22 -4.71
CA LEU A 100 -7.81 -5.50 -3.49
C LEU A 100 -9.06 -4.94 -2.82
N LEU A 101 -9.95 -4.27 -3.56
CA LEU A 101 -11.20 -3.74 -3.03
C LEU A 101 -12.06 -4.85 -2.39
N LYS A 102 -12.16 -5.99 -3.05
CA LYS A 102 -12.96 -7.13 -2.57
C LYS A 102 -12.40 -7.70 -1.27
N ASN A 103 -11.08 -7.74 -1.13
CA ASN A 103 -10.41 -8.39 0.00
C ASN A 103 -9.82 -7.42 1.01
N LEU A 104 -10.05 -6.12 0.84
CA LEU A 104 -9.39 -5.09 1.64
C LEU A 104 -9.61 -5.27 3.14
N GLU A 105 -10.85 -5.49 3.55
CA GLU A 105 -11.20 -5.68 4.95
C GLU A 105 -10.50 -6.92 5.53
N SER A 106 -10.53 -8.02 4.79
CA SER A 106 -9.88 -9.27 5.18
C SER A 106 -8.37 -9.09 5.34
N ILE A 107 -7.75 -8.36 4.42
CA ILE A 107 -6.31 -8.08 4.46
C ILE A 107 -5.96 -7.22 5.68
N LEU A 108 -6.71 -6.15 5.91
CA LEU A 108 -6.49 -5.27 7.05
C LEU A 108 -6.64 -6.01 8.37
N LYS A 109 -7.66 -6.84 8.48
CA LYS A 109 -7.91 -7.65 9.68
C LYS A 109 -6.74 -8.59 9.94
N LYS A 110 -6.24 -9.27 8.90
CA LYS A 110 -5.15 -10.21 9.01
C LYS A 110 -3.85 -9.53 9.45
N ILE A 111 -3.53 -8.38 8.87
CA ILE A 111 -2.32 -7.63 9.21
C ILE A 111 -2.41 -7.08 10.63
N ASN A 112 -3.57 -6.55 11.01
CA ASN A 112 -3.79 -6.02 12.36
C ASN A 112 -3.64 -7.11 13.42
N ASN A 113 -4.10 -8.33 13.15
CA ASN A 113 -4.01 -9.44 14.08
C ASN A 113 -2.63 -10.09 14.13
N ALA A 114 -1.80 -9.88 13.13
CA ALA A 114 -0.45 -10.44 13.06
C ALA A 114 0.58 -9.63 13.84
N SER A 115 0.22 -8.45 14.31
CA SER A 115 1.13 -7.55 15.06
C SER A 115 1.21 -7.85 16.53
#